data_25e19d65641ed90506920a0c02ddffaa
#
_entry.id   25e19d65641ed90506920a0c02ddffaa
#
_cell.length_a   1.000
_cell.length_b   1.000
_cell.length_c   1.000
_cell.angle_alpha   90.00
_cell.angle_beta   90.00
_cell.angle_gamma   90.00
#
_symmetry.space_group_name_H-M   'P 1'
#
loop_
_entity.id
_entity.type
_entity.pdbx_description
1 polymer ?
#
loop_
_entity_poly.entity_id
_entity_poly.type
_entity_poly.pdbx_seq_one_letter_code
_entity_poly.pdbx_strand_id
1 'polypeptide(L)'
;MTEHRTLLRRGIALAAVAAAALAAAGCAAGAEAGAAPTPSAACSPTWEQGRTDLAYTFEGAERHASVFMPEGAHPAAAVFALHGSNNNIDLILSVSELEQTAAEEGYVLVVPQGSVPGNADGLWAWNVPGVVTTAEVGTPTDSADDVDFLADLVDRVKSEGCVDDVVATGYSGGGRMISATACERPGLFDAIAPVDGLRAGVPEEQGDGGWAPDPATCDPASGTPVLSFAGTADPINPYDGGGAGYWQYGVQTAVERWASIDGCGEPSVDSPTPGVSVTTYADCAAGPVVSYVVDGMGHTWPGRALEAQAGYASVLGATTDLVDANEVMWDFFSAQLS
;
A
#
# COMPACT_ATOMS: atom_id res chain seq x y z
N MET A 1 -31.04 -3.40 48.93
CA MET A 1 -31.77 -4.64 48.63
C MET A 1 -30.89 -5.48 47.74
N THR A 2 -30.30 -6.47 48.39
CA THR A 2 -29.31 -7.42 47.91
C THR A 2 -30.02 -8.62 47.27
N GLU A 3 -29.63 -9.04 46.08
CA GLU A 3 -29.92 -10.42 45.64
C GLU A 3 -28.71 -11.05 44.99
N HIS A 4 -28.17 -12.04 45.72
CA HIS A 4 -27.22 -13.02 45.31
C HIS A 4 -27.79 -13.97 44.24
N ARG A 5 -27.07 -14.30 43.20
CA ARG A 5 -27.29 -15.50 42.38
C ARG A 5 -26.04 -16.39 42.36
N THR A 6 -26.31 -17.58 42.87
CA THR A 6 -25.48 -18.71 43.16
C THR A 6 -24.95 -19.42 41.90
N LEU A 7 -23.66 -19.73 41.87
CA LEU A 7 -22.97 -20.56 40.87
C LEU A 7 -23.23 -22.06 41.10
N LEU A 8 -23.77 -22.75 40.12
CA LEU A 8 -23.81 -24.23 40.09
C LEU A 8 -22.54 -24.75 39.35
N ARG A 9 -21.67 -25.41 40.11
CA ARG A 9 -20.61 -26.25 39.57
C ARG A 9 -21.14 -27.63 39.21
N ARG A 10 -20.98 -28.08 37.96
CA ARG A 10 -21.15 -29.49 37.57
C ARG A 10 -19.78 -30.11 37.38
N GLY A 11 -19.46 -31.10 38.21
CA GLY A 11 -18.27 -31.93 38.10
C GLY A 11 -18.45 -32.97 37.01
N ILE A 12 -17.39 -33.25 36.26
CA ILE A 12 -17.30 -34.38 35.33
C ILE A 12 -16.25 -35.35 35.84
N ALA A 13 -16.67 -36.61 36.01
CA ALA A 13 -15.90 -37.72 36.55
C ALA A 13 -14.84 -38.20 35.53
N LEU A 14 -13.62 -38.49 36.05
CA LEU A 14 -12.57 -39.21 35.32
C LEU A 14 -12.91 -40.72 35.31
N ALA A 15 -12.93 -41.30 34.12
CA ALA A 15 -12.85 -42.75 33.94
C ALA A 15 -11.41 -43.15 33.55
N ALA A 16 -10.76 -43.92 34.41
CA ALA A 16 -9.44 -44.52 34.19
C ALA A 16 -9.61 -45.80 33.35
N VAL A 17 -8.93 -45.89 32.23
CA VAL A 17 -8.77 -47.15 31.45
C VAL A 17 -7.31 -47.59 31.55
N ALA A 18 -7.12 -48.73 32.14
CA ALA A 18 -5.85 -49.44 32.19
C ALA A 18 -5.60 -50.17 30.87
N ALA A 19 -4.47 -49.96 30.20
CA ALA A 19 -4.01 -50.72 29.05
C ALA A 19 -2.75 -51.50 29.37
N ALA A 20 -2.79 -52.78 29.10
CA ALA A 20 -1.77 -53.79 29.35
C ALA A 20 -0.55 -53.61 28.40
N ALA A 21 0.64 -53.82 28.97
CA ALA A 21 1.90 -53.85 28.22
C ALA A 21 2.09 -55.20 27.51
N LEU A 22 2.29 -55.20 26.21
CA LEU A 22 2.92 -56.29 25.45
C LEU A 22 4.33 -55.84 25.02
N ALA A 23 5.33 -56.52 25.55
CA ALA A 23 6.70 -56.37 25.12
C ALA A 23 6.91 -57.14 23.80
N ALA A 24 7.32 -56.43 22.75
CA ALA A 24 7.89 -57.00 21.54
C ALA A 24 9.32 -56.48 21.39
N ALA A 25 10.29 -57.37 21.47
CA ALA A 25 11.69 -57.12 21.17
C ALA A 25 11.84 -57.00 19.65
N GLY A 26 12.26 -55.85 19.16
CA GLY A 26 12.57 -55.58 17.77
C GLY A 26 13.89 -54.81 17.64
N CYS A 27 14.77 -55.31 16.78
CA CYS A 27 16.14 -54.89 16.52
C CYS A 27 16.31 -53.37 16.36
N ALA A 28 17.28 -52.85 17.10
CA ALA A 28 17.76 -51.48 16.93
C ALA A 28 18.48 -51.33 15.59
N ALA A 29 17.84 -50.68 14.61
CA ALA A 29 18.54 -49.99 13.53
C ALA A 29 18.80 -48.56 14.03
N GLY A 30 20.08 -48.17 14.08
CA GLY A 30 20.46 -46.82 14.50
C GLY A 30 19.88 -45.78 13.55
N ALA A 31 18.89 -45.06 14.04
CA ALA A 31 18.49 -43.78 13.42
C ALA A 31 19.51 -42.74 13.87
N GLU A 32 20.34 -42.27 12.95
CA GLU A 32 21.09 -41.04 13.15
C GLU A 32 20.08 -39.95 13.53
N ALA A 33 20.22 -39.40 14.71
CA ALA A 33 19.50 -38.22 15.12
C ALA A 33 19.89 -37.10 14.14
N GLY A 34 19.01 -36.81 13.19
CA GLY A 34 19.16 -35.62 12.34
C GLY A 34 19.35 -34.42 13.26
N ALA A 35 20.44 -33.70 13.06
CA ALA A 35 20.71 -32.46 13.76
C ALA A 35 19.47 -31.56 13.62
N ALA A 36 18.93 -31.06 14.72
CA ALA A 36 17.90 -30.04 14.69
C ALA A 36 18.39 -28.91 13.78
N PRO A 37 17.54 -28.36 12.91
CA PRO A 37 17.94 -27.23 12.09
C PRO A 37 18.51 -26.17 13.03
N THR A 38 19.73 -25.74 12.75
CA THR A 38 20.33 -24.57 13.41
C THR A 38 19.37 -23.42 13.20
N PRO A 39 18.95 -22.67 14.25
CA PRO A 39 18.14 -21.50 14.03
C PRO A 39 18.87 -20.60 13.03
N SER A 40 18.19 -20.22 11.96
CA SER A 40 18.70 -19.19 11.03
C SER A 40 19.19 -18.04 11.88
N ALA A 41 20.39 -17.53 11.62
CA ALA A 41 20.89 -16.36 12.31
C ALA A 41 19.81 -15.29 12.19
N ALA A 42 19.29 -14.79 13.31
CA ALA A 42 18.26 -13.77 13.31
C ALA A 42 18.84 -12.60 12.49
N CYS A 43 18.09 -12.17 11.46
CA CYS A 43 18.46 -11.00 10.67
C CYS A 43 18.57 -9.79 11.62
N SER A 44 19.54 -8.91 11.39
CA SER A 44 19.69 -7.68 12.14
C SER A 44 19.65 -6.51 11.15
N PRO A 45 18.74 -5.56 11.32
CA PRO A 45 18.69 -4.39 10.45
C PRO A 45 20.02 -3.68 10.39
N THR A 46 20.39 -3.21 9.18
CA THR A 46 21.66 -2.49 8.96
C THR A 46 21.50 -0.97 9.15
N TRP A 47 20.25 -0.48 9.11
CA TRP A 47 19.95 0.93 9.32
C TRP A 47 19.81 1.26 10.80
N GLU A 48 20.31 2.44 11.18
CA GLU A 48 20.10 2.97 12.54
C GLU A 48 18.65 3.43 12.73
N GLN A 49 18.20 3.50 13.99
CA GLN A 49 16.89 4.06 14.35
C GLN A 49 16.76 5.52 13.90
N GLY A 50 15.57 5.91 13.51
CA GLY A 50 15.28 7.22 12.94
C GLY A 50 15.47 7.26 11.42
N ARG A 51 15.57 8.46 10.88
CA ARG A 51 15.64 8.70 9.43
C ARG A 51 17.08 8.59 8.89
N THR A 52 17.23 7.84 7.82
CA THR A 52 18.46 7.71 7.03
C THR A 52 18.16 8.05 5.58
N ASP A 53 18.93 8.96 4.98
CA ASP A 53 18.82 9.26 3.57
C ASP A 53 19.76 8.35 2.77
N LEU A 54 19.21 7.66 1.78
CA LEU A 54 19.93 6.76 0.89
C LEU A 54 20.21 7.46 -0.43
N ALA A 55 21.44 7.31 -0.92
CA ALA A 55 21.83 7.67 -2.27
C ALA A 55 22.69 6.54 -2.84
N TYR A 56 22.27 5.99 -3.98
CA TYR A 56 23.00 4.90 -4.62
C TYR A 56 22.79 4.89 -6.14
N THR A 57 23.68 4.20 -6.85
CA THR A 57 23.59 4.10 -8.30
C THR A 57 22.70 2.92 -8.69
N PHE A 58 21.65 3.18 -9.45
CA PHE A 58 20.81 2.19 -10.11
C PHE A 58 20.84 2.47 -11.61
N GLU A 59 21.18 1.47 -12.43
CA GLU A 59 21.31 1.57 -13.91
C GLU A 59 22.12 2.76 -14.42
N GLY A 60 23.16 3.15 -13.67
CA GLY A 60 24.05 4.25 -14.03
C GLY A 60 23.55 5.65 -13.65
N ALA A 61 22.39 5.77 -13.06
CA ALA A 61 21.83 7.00 -12.50
C ALA A 61 21.90 7.00 -10.96
N GLU A 62 22.13 8.16 -10.35
CA GLU A 62 22.00 8.32 -8.90
C GLU A 62 20.52 8.37 -8.53
N ARG A 63 20.11 7.51 -7.59
CA ARG A 63 18.76 7.44 -7.06
C ARG A 63 18.77 7.71 -5.56
N HIS A 64 17.68 8.29 -5.08
CA HIS A 64 17.51 8.70 -3.70
C HIS A 64 16.28 8.07 -3.07
N ALA A 65 16.39 7.78 -1.77
CA ALA A 65 15.25 7.41 -0.93
C ALA A 65 15.53 7.86 0.51
N SER A 66 14.49 8.03 1.30
CA SER A 66 14.61 8.17 2.75
C SER A 66 14.02 6.93 3.41
N VAL A 67 14.71 6.39 4.40
CA VAL A 67 14.25 5.25 5.21
C VAL A 67 14.14 5.70 6.65
N PHE A 68 12.99 5.49 7.26
CA PHE A 68 12.78 5.68 8.69
C PHE A 68 12.64 4.32 9.36
N MET A 69 13.55 4.04 10.32
CA MET A 69 13.52 2.86 11.17
C MET A 69 12.85 3.20 12.50
N PRO A 70 11.75 2.53 12.89
CA PRO A 70 11.10 2.77 14.16
C PRO A 70 11.97 2.30 15.34
N GLU A 71 11.64 2.75 16.54
CA GLU A 71 12.25 2.22 17.77
C GLU A 71 11.77 0.77 18.01
N GLY A 72 12.70 -0.11 18.35
CA GLY A 72 12.41 -1.52 18.60
C GLY A 72 13.23 -2.46 17.74
N ALA A 73 13.11 -3.76 17.98
CA ALA A 73 14.04 -4.72 17.40
C ALA A 73 13.59 -5.36 16.08
N HIS A 74 12.28 -5.37 15.78
CA HIS A 74 11.73 -6.11 14.63
C HIS A 74 10.51 -5.36 14.09
N PRO A 75 10.68 -4.57 13.01
CA PRO A 75 9.54 -3.94 12.35
C PRO A 75 8.61 -4.99 11.75
N ALA A 76 7.30 -4.72 11.80
CA ALA A 76 6.28 -5.65 11.32
C ALA A 76 6.31 -5.79 9.79
N ALA A 77 6.59 -4.68 9.08
CA ALA A 77 6.61 -4.62 7.62
C ALA A 77 7.39 -3.39 7.17
N ALA A 78 7.56 -3.23 5.84
CA ALA A 78 7.95 -1.97 5.23
C ALA A 78 6.77 -1.35 4.47
N VAL A 79 6.56 -0.05 4.68
CA VAL A 79 5.58 0.78 3.95
C VAL A 79 6.34 1.70 3.00
N PHE A 80 6.14 1.53 1.71
CA PHE A 80 6.64 2.45 0.68
C PHE A 80 5.65 3.60 0.52
N ALA A 81 6.11 4.85 0.61
CA ALA A 81 5.29 6.05 0.43
C ALA A 81 5.80 6.88 -0.75
N LEU A 82 5.08 6.86 -1.86
CA LEU A 82 5.47 7.52 -3.10
C LEU A 82 4.86 8.92 -3.20
N HIS A 83 5.71 9.93 -3.42
CA HIS A 83 5.28 11.33 -3.54
C HIS A 83 4.46 11.59 -4.82
N GLY A 84 3.69 12.68 -4.83
CA GLY A 84 2.93 13.13 -6.00
C GLY A 84 3.84 13.70 -7.11
N SER A 85 3.27 13.96 -8.29
CA SER A 85 3.99 14.69 -9.35
C SER A 85 4.23 16.14 -8.92
N ASN A 86 5.36 16.72 -9.34
CA ASN A 86 5.83 18.01 -8.85
C ASN A 86 5.95 18.10 -7.33
N ASN A 87 6.47 17.04 -6.73
CA ASN A 87 6.61 16.85 -5.30
C ASN A 87 7.98 16.22 -4.98
N ASN A 88 8.27 15.91 -3.72
CA ASN A 88 9.50 15.27 -3.28
C ASN A 88 9.28 14.52 -1.95
N ILE A 89 10.34 13.90 -1.45
CA ILE A 89 10.33 13.14 -0.19
C ILE A 89 9.81 13.98 1.00
N ASP A 90 10.32 15.20 1.18
CA ASP A 90 9.94 16.02 2.33
C ASP A 90 8.50 16.52 2.25
N LEU A 91 8.01 16.81 1.04
CA LEU A 91 6.63 17.26 0.84
C LEU A 91 5.62 16.15 1.12
N ILE A 92 5.87 14.91 0.64
CA ILE A 92 4.95 13.81 0.97
C ILE A 92 4.94 13.53 2.48
N LEU A 93 6.10 13.52 3.13
CA LEU A 93 6.18 13.36 4.59
C LEU A 93 5.44 14.46 5.34
N SER A 94 5.51 15.71 4.85
CA SER A 94 4.86 16.85 5.50
C SER A 94 3.33 16.83 5.38
N VAL A 95 2.76 16.26 4.32
CA VAL A 95 1.30 16.21 4.12
C VAL A 95 0.67 14.92 4.64
N SER A 96 1.42 13.83 4.69
CA SER A 96 0.93 12.54 5.15
C SER A 96 1.20 12.27 6.63
N GLU A 97 2.24 12.88 7.21
CA GLU A 97 2.72 12.58 8.59
C GLU A 97 3.01 11.08 8.82
N LEU A 98 3.33 10.32 7.74
CA LEU A 98 3.57 8.87 7.81
C LEU A 98 4.76 8.49 8.69
N GLU A 99 5.74 9.38 8.88
CA GLU A 99 6.88 9.12 9.76
C GLU A 99 6.43 9.01 11.22
N GLN A 100 5.43 9.83 11.64
CA GLN A 100 4.83 9.70 12.96
C GLN A 100 4.07 8.37 13.08
N THR A 101 3.27 8.01 12.09
CA THR A 101 2.54 6.73 12.08
C THR A 101 3.50 5.54 12.11
N ALA A 102 4.62 5.61 11.36
CA ALA A 102 5.64 4.57 11.37
C ALA A 102 6.27 4.38 12.77
N ALA A 103 6.48 5.49 13.50
CA ALA A 103 6.99 5.44 14.85
C ALA A 103 5.96 4.85 15.85
N GLU A 104 4.67 5.12 15.66
CA GLU A 104 3.59 4.63 16.50
C GLU A 104 3.29 3.15 16.25
N GLU A 105 3.26 2.72 14.98
CA GLU A 105 2.84 1.37 14.57
C GLU A 105 4.03 0.39 14.40
N GLY A 106 5.25 0.88 14.35
CA GLY A 106 6.45 0.04 14.34
C GLY A 106 6.80 -0.56 12.98
N TYR A 107 6.46 0.09 11.85
CA TYR A 107 6.89 -0.33 10.52
C TYR A 107 8.06 0.51 9.99
N VAL A 108 8.84 -0.07 9.08
CA VAL A 108 9.85 0.70 8.31
C VAL A 108 9.14 1.57 7.27
N LEU A 109 9.37 2.88 7.29
CA LEU A 109 8.86 3.74 6.23
C LEU A 109 9.95 4.00 5.19
N VAL A 110 9.64 3.75 3.92
CA VAL A 110 10.55 3.96 2.78
C VAL A 110 9.93 4.98 1.84
N VAL A 111 10.63 6.08 1.60
CA VAL A 111 10.14 7.19 0.77
C VAL A 111 11.10 7.40 -0.40
N PRO A 112 10.89 6.71 -1.54
CA PRO A 112 11.74 6.87 -2.72
C PRO A 112 11.45 8.17 -3.46
N GLN A 113 12.47 8.65 -4.22
CA GLN A 113 12.39 9.80 -5.10
C GLN A 113 12.18 9.35 -6.56
N GLY A 114 11.18 9.90 -7.23
CA GLY A 114 10.95 9.68 -8.66
C GLY A 114 12.10 10.18 -9.53
N SER A 115 12.23 9.65 -10.75
CA SER A 115 13.34 9.93 -11.67
C SER A 115 13.14 11.15 -12.56
N VAL A 116 11.89 11.56 -12.78
CA VAL A 116 11.54 12.62 -13.74
C VAL A 116 11.63 13.98 -13.05
N PRO A 117 12.48 14.93 -13.54
CA PRO A 117 12.50 16.29 -12.99
C PRO A 117 11.15 16.97 -13.10
N GLY A 118 10.72 17.62 -12.03
CA GLY A 118 9.49 18.39 -11.96
C GLY A 118 9.59 19.75 -12.66
N ASN A 119 8.56 20.57 -12.49
CA ASN A 119 8.46 21.91 -13.10
C ASN A 119 9.26 23.00 -12.35
N ALA A 120 9.90 22.65 -11.22
CA ALA A 120 10.81 23.51 -10.47
C ALA A 120 11.94 22.68 -9.85
N ASP A 121 13.04 23.36 -9.51
CA ASP A 121 14.20 22.73 -8.86
C ASP A 121 13.80 22.02 -7.55
N GLY A 122 14.27 20.79 -7.37
CA GLY A 122 13.98 19.98 -6.19
C GLY A 122 12.59 19.30 -6.19
N LEU A 123 11.82 19.48 -7.26
CA LEU A 123 10.57 18.77 -7.48
C LEU A 123 10.74 17.66 -8.52
N TRP A 124 10.01 16.58 -8.33
CA TRP A 124 10.12 15.35 -9.12
C TRP A 124 8.76 14.77 -9.49
N ALA A 125 8.77 13.89 -10.45
CA ALA A 125 7.63 13.06 -10.85
C ALA A 125 8.12 11.64 -11.16
N TRP A 126 7.19 10.73 -11.38
CA TRP A 126 7.44 9.33 -11.70
C TRP A 126 7.36 9.08 -13.19
N ASN A 127 8.24 8.21 -13.69
CA ASN A 127 8.10 7.61 -15.01
C ASN A 127 7.06 6.48 -14.93
N VAL A 128 5.78 6.87 -14.96
CA VAL A 128 4.67 5.92 -14.91
C VAL A 128 4.54 5.24 -16.28
N PRO A 129 4.59 3.90 -16.38
CA PRO A 129 4.46 3.16 -17.63
C PRO A 129 3.25 3.58 -18.47
N GLY A 130 3.48 3.82 -19.76
CA GLY A 130 2.45 4.24 -20.70
C GLY A 130 1.95 5.69 -20.54
N VAL A 131 2.49 6.44 -19.59
CA VAL A 131 2.12 7.85 -19.33
C VAL A 131 3.24 8.76 -19.80
N VAL A 132 2.97 9.56 -20.83
CA VAL A 132 3.97 10.48 -21.43
C VAL A 132 4.01 11.87 -20.80
N THR A 133 3.01 12.22 -20.00
CA THR A 133 2.90 13.51 -19.31
C THR A 133 2.17 13.33 -17.99
N THR A 134 2.70 13.86 -16.91
CA THR A 134 2.10 13.80 -15.58
C THR A 134 2.22 15.15 -14.89
N ALA A 135 1.10 15.73 -14.42
CA ALA A 135 1.03 17.03 -13.76
C ALA A 135 1.85 18.12 -14.48
N GLU A 136 1.63 18.31 -15.79
CA GLU A 136 2.34 19.26 -16.65
C GLU A 136 3.84 18.96 -16.85
N VAL A 137 4.33 17.84 -16.35
CA VAL A 137 5.69 17.36 -16.55
C VAL A 137 5.70 16.31 -17.65
N GLY A 138 6.43 16.57 -18.74
CA GLY A 138 6.66 15.57 -19.79
C GLY A 138 7.64 14.51 -19.31
N THR A 139 7.32 13.23 -19.53
CA THR A 139 8.24 12.12 -19.27
C THR A 139 9.15 11.93 -20.48
N PRO A 140 10.47 12.16 -20.37
CA PRO A 140 11.40 11.89 -21.45
C PRO A 140 11.39 10.41 -21.84
N THR A 141 11.61 10.12 -23.13
CA THR A 141 11.63 8.74 -23.63
C THR A 141 12.80 7.90 -23.13
N ASP A 142 13.82 8.54 -22.57
CA ASP A 142 15.02 7.96 -21.97
C ASP A 142 15.04 8.08 -20.43
N SER A 143 13.87 8.35 -19.81
CA SER A 143 13.76 8.35 -18.37
C SER A 143 14.08 6.96 -17.79
N ALA A 144 14.74 6.95 -16.62
CA ALA A 144 15.02 5.72 -15.90
C ALA A 144 13.73 4.96 -15.57
N ASP A 145 13.81 3.65 -15.53
CA ASP A 145 12.69 2.78 -15.16
C ASP A 145 12.43 2.86 -13.66
N ASP A 146 11.32 3.50 -13.29
CA ASP A 146 10.94 3.64 -11.89
C ASP A 146 10.32 2.35 -11.32
N VAL A 147 9.74 1.47 -12.15
CA VAL A 147 9.25 0.15 -11.71
C VAL A 147 10.40 -0.75 -11.30
N ASP A 148 11.44 -0.84 -12.13
CA ASP A 148 12.63 -1.64 -11.83
C ASP A 148 13.43 -1.05 -10.65
N PHE A 149 13.49 0.28 -10.54
CA PHE A 149 14.06 0.93 -9.35
C PHE A 149 13.31 0.57 -8.07
N LEU A 150 11.98 0.60 -8.08
CA LEU A 150 11.18 0.21 -6.92
C LEU A 150 11.40 -1.25 -6.55
N ALA A 151 11.54 -2.14 -7.55
CA ALA A 151 11.82 -3.54 -7.31
C ALA A 151 13.20 -3.76 -6.65
N ASP A 152 14.24 -3.10 -7.15
CA ASP A 152 15.58 -3.13 -6.54
C ASP A 152 15.57 -2.59 -5.11
N LEU A 153 14.83 -1.50 -4.87
CA LEU A 153 14.72 -0.92 -3.54
C LEU A 153 13.94 -1.82 -2.56
N VAL A 154 12.91 -2.54 -3.04
CA VAL A 154 12.19 -3.54 -2.24
C VAL A 154 13.12 -4.67 -1.81
N ASP A 155 13.92 -5.23 -2.73
CA ASP A 155 14.88 -6.29 -2.42
C ASP A 155 15.92 -5.82 -1.39
N ARG A 156 16.39 -4.59 -1.53
CA ARG A 156 17.28 -3.96 -0.57
C ARG A 156 16.63 -3.79 0.80
N VAL A 157 15.40 -3.29 0.85
CA VAL A 157 14.66 -3.08 2.10
C VAL A 157 14.41 -4.40 2.82
N LYS A 158 14.04 -5.44 2.12
CA LYS A 158 13.87 -6.79 2.69
C LYS A 158 15.17 -7.29 3.32
N SER A 159 16.29 -7.14 2.63
CA SER A 159 17.58 -7.64 3.10
C SER A 159 18.21 -6.78 4.20
N GLU A 160 18.18 -5.45 4.08
CA GLU A 160 18.84 -4.51 4.99
C GLU A 160 17.93 -4.10 6.17
N GLY A 161 16.62 -4.10 5.98
CA GLY A 161 15.60 -3.78 7.00
C GLY A 161 15.13 -4.97 7.80
N CYS A 162 15.42 -6.19 7.33
CA CYS A 162 14.95 -7.43 7.95
C CYS A 162 13.43 -7.54 8.04
N VAL A 163 12.76 -7.19 6.95
CA VAL A 163 11.31 -7.30 6.79
C VAL A 163 10.99 -8.26 5.65
N ASP A 164 9.94 -9.04 5.81
CA ASP A 164 9.47 -9.98 4.78
C ASP A 164 8.32 -9.36 3.97
N ASP A 165 7.42 -8.65 4.64
CA ASP A 165 6.23 -8.06 4.03
C ASP A 165 6.49 -6.60 3.63
N VAL A 166 6.04 -6.22 2.42
CA VAL A 166 6.21 -4.87 1.87
C VAL A 166 4.91 -4.39 1.25
N VAL A 167 4.37 -3.31 1.76
CA VAL A 167 3.15 -2.66 1.25
C VAL A 167 3.47 -1.27 0.72
N ALA A 168 2.58 -0.70 -0.09
CA ALA A 168 2.84 0.61 -0.67
C ALA A 168 1.63 1.53 -0.63
N THR A 169 1.90 2.79 -0.30
CA THR A 169 0.98 3.91 -0.51
C THR A 169 1.59 4.94 -1.44
N GLY A 170 0.77 5.80 -2.01
CA GLY A 170 1.27 6.86 -2.87
C GLY A 170 0.21 7.92 -3.10
N TYR A 171 0.66 9.18 -3.10
CA TYR A 171 -0.19 10.32 -3.33
C TYR A 171 -0.20 10.72 -4.80
N SER A 172 -1.38 10.92 -5.41
CA SER A 172 -1.49 11.46 -6.77
C SER A 172 -0.65 10.67 -7.81
N GLY A 173 0.43 11.28 -8.34
CA GLY A 173 1.39 10.63 -9.22
C GLY A 173 2.03 9.38 -8.62
N GLY A 174 2.31 9.39 -7.31
CA GLY A 174 2.78 8.22 -6.57
C GLY A 174 1.74 7.10 -6.50
N GLY A 175 0.46 7.45 -6.35
CA GLY A 175 -0.65 6.49 -6.42
C GLY A 175 -0.78 5.84 -7.79
N ARG A 176 -0.58 6.61 -8.87
CA ARG A 176 -0.50 6.05 -10.24
C ARG A 176 0.69 5.13 -10.41
N MET A 177 1.85 5.49 -9.83
CA MET A 177 3.07 4.69 -9.94
C MET A 177 2.94 3.35 -9.22
N ILE A 178 2.44 3.30 -7.98
CA ILE A 178 2.23 2.02 -7.29
C ILE A 178 1.18 1.15 -7.98
N SER A 179 0.14 1.75 -8.56
CA SER A 179 -0.86 1.04 -9.36
C SER A 179 -0.24 0.39 -10.61
N ALA A 180 0.58 1.14 -11.36
CA ALA A 180 1.31 0.61 -12.51
C ALA A 180 2.32 -0.47 -12.10
N THR A 181 3.04 -0.27 -11.00
CA THR A 181 3.98 -1.26 -10.46
C THR A 181 3.26 -2.56 -10.10
N ALA A 182 2.09 -2.51 -9.46
CA ALA A 182 1.30 -3.70 -9.15
C ALA A 182 0.80 -4.42 -10.40
N CYS A 183 0.53 -3.70 -11.51
CA CYS A 183 0.20 -4.30 -12.80
C CYS A 183 1.40 -5.00 -13.45
N GLU A 184 2.61 -4.39 -13.42
CA GLU A 184 3.81 -4.90 -14.11
C GLU A 184 4.62 -5.90 -13.29
N ARG A 185 4.59 -5.77 -11.97
CA ARG A 185 5.32 -6.59 -11.00
C ARG A 185 4.36 -7.14 -9.94
N PRO A 186 3.40 -8.03 -10.32
CA PRO A 186 2.46 -8.59 -9.36
C PRO A 186 3.19 -9.32 -8.24
N GLY A 187 2.80 -9.04 -6.98
CA GLY A 187 3.45 -9.59 -5.79
C GLY A 187 4.72 -8.86 -5.34
N LEU A 188 5.10 -7.73 -5.97
CA LEU A 188 6.15 -6.87 -5.45
C LEU A 188 5.71 -6.20 -4.14
N PHE A 189 4.46 -5.75 -4.09
CA PHE A 189 3.79 -5.25 -2.90
C PHE A 189 2.69 -6.21 -2.46
N ASP A 190 2.64 -6.54 -1.18
CA ASP A 190 1.61 -7.42 -0.59
C ASP A 190 0.24 -6.75 -0.56
N ALA A 191 0.20 -5.41 -0.57
CA ALA A 191 -1.00 -4.59 -0.74
C ALA A 191 -0.63 -3.18 -1.20
N ILE A 192 -1.58 -2.46 -1.83
CA ILE A 192 -1.41 -1.06 -2.22
C ILE A 192 -2.54 -0.18 -1.71
N ALA A 193 -2.22 1.10 -1.38
CA ALA A 193 -3.19 2.09 -0.92
C ALA A 193 -3.00 3.46 -1.59
N PRO A 194 -3.39 3.64 -2.87
CA PRO A 194 -3.33 4.92 -3.55
C PRO A 194 -4.26 5.98 -2.95
N VAL A 195 -3.75 7.19 -2.71
CA VAL A 195 -4.51 8.39 -2.33
C VAL A 195 -4.61 9.30 -3.54
N ASP A 196 -5.84 9.60 -4.00
CA ASP A 196 -6.15 10.42 -5.17
C ASP A 196 -5.39 9.99 -6.45
N GLY A 197 -5.07 8.69 -6.57
CA GLY A 197 -4.16 8.21 -7.61
C GLY A 197 -4.42 6.81 -8.14
N LEU A 198 -5.49 6.11 -7.74
CA LEU A 198 -5.75 4.74 -8.21
C LEU A 198 -5.96 4.68 -9.72
N ARG A 199 -5.18 3.84 -10.39
CA ARG A 199 -5.34 3.47 -11.81
C ARG A 199 -5.33 1.94 -11.96
N ALA A 200 -5.86 1.44 -13.07
CA ALA A 200 -5.90 0.02 -13.41
C ALA A 200 -5.59 -0.18 -14.91
N GLY A 201 -4.53 0.44 -15.37
CA GLY A 201 -4.11 0.51 -16.75
C GLY A 201 -4.18 1.91 -17.35
N VAL A 202 -3.57 2.07 -18.53
CA VAL A 202 -3.53 3.32 -19.30
C VAL A 202 -4.95 3.65 -19.81
N PRO A 203 -5.37 4.94 -19.79
CA PRO A 203 -6.65 5.32 -20.37
C PRO A 203 -6.73 5.05 -21.88
N GLU A 204 -7.78 4.38 -22.32
CA GLU A 204 -8.10 4.12 -23.71
C GLU A 204 -9.47 4.69 -24.06
N GLU A 205 -9.55 5.43 -25.19
CA GLU A 205 -10.82 5.97 -25.69
C GLU A 205 -11.67 4.84 -26.30
N GLN A 206 -12.92 4.74 -25.87
CA GLN A 206 -13.87 3.75 -26.34
C GLN A 206 -14.64 4.26 -27.56
N GLY A 207 -15.19 3.35 -28.35
CA GLY A 207 -15.89 3.69 -29.59
C GLY A 207 -17.16 4.55 -29.42
N ASP A 208 -17.67 4.72 -28.20
CA ASP A 208 -18.78 5.59 -27.83
C ASP A 208 -18.35 6.97 -27.31
N GLY A 209 -17.04 7.23 -27.29
CA GLY A 209 -16.43 8.47 -26.77
C GLY A 209 -16.21 8.47 -25.26
N GLY A 210 -16.49 7.37 -24.56
CA GLY A 210 -16.11 7.15 -23.17
C GLY A 210 -14.64 6.76 -23.03
N TRP A 211 -14.19 6.62 -21.78
CA TRP A 211 -12.82 6.19 -21.45
C TRP A 211 -12.84 4.99 -20.53
N ALA A 212 -11.96 4.03 -20.76
CA ALA A 212 -11.77 2.85 -19.91
C ALA A 212 -10.27 2.55 -19.74
N PRO A 213 -9.89 1.73 -18.74
CA PRO A 213 -8.54 1.19 -18.69
C PRO A 213 -8.29 0.26 -19.88
N ASP A 214 -7.16 0.44 -20.58
CA ASP A 214 -6.67 -0.53 -21.55
C ASP A 214 -6.25 -1.82 -20.81
N PRO A 215 -6.97 -2.94 -21.01
CA PRO A 215 -6.68 -4.18 -20.29
C PRO A 215 -5.31 -4.77 -20.64
N ALA A 216 -4.74 -4.42 -21.79
CA ALA A 216 -3.41 -4.91 -22.17
C ALA A 216 -2.28 -4.27 -21.38
N THR A 217 -2.54 -3.15 -20.70
CA THR A 217 -1.56 -2.42 -19.90
C THR A 217 -1.67 -2.71 -18.39
N CYS A 218 -2.68 -3.49 -17.97
CA CYS A 218 -2.85 -3.98 -16.62
C CYS A 218 -3.65 -5.30 -16.63
N ASP A 219 -2.92 -6.40 -16.80
CA ASP A 219 -3.46 -7.76 -16.74
C ASP A 219 -2.50 -8.66 -15.95
N PRO A 220 -2.29 -8.38 -14.65
CA PRO A 220 -1.35 -9.13 -13.83
C PRO A 220 -1.82 -10.59 -13.65
N ALA A 221 -0.84 -11.51 -13.58
CA ALA A 221 -1.13 -12.94 -13.40
C ALA A 221 -1.71 -13.29 -12.03
N SER A 222 -1.57 -12.40 -11.06
CA SER A 222 -2.18 -12.45 -9.73
C SER A 222 -2.65 -11.06 -9.34
N GLY A 223 -3.77 -10.98 -8.63
CA GLY A 223 -4.23 -9.71 -8.10
C GLY A 223 -3.39 -9.18 -6.93
N THR A 224 -3.77 -8.02 -6.45
CA THR A 224 -3.15 -7.34 -5.31
C THR A 224 -4.27 -6.73 -4.46
N PRO A 225 -4.29 -6.90 -3.13
CA PRO A 225 -5.21 -6.20 -2.26
C PRO A 225 -5.10 -4.67 -2.43
N VAL A 226 -6.22 -4.00 -2.63
CA VAL A 226 -6.26 -2.56 -2.93
C VAL A 226 -7.15 -1.83 -1.92
N LEU A 227 -6.60 -0.78 -1.32
CA LEU A 227 -7.36 0.26 -0.62
C LEU A 227 -7.17 1.57 -1.38
N SER A 228 -8.23 2.35 -1.61
CA SER A 228 -8.08 3.65 -2.25
C SER A 228 -8.85 4.76 -1.53
N PHE A 229 -8.35 5.98 -1.63
CA PHE A 229 -9.03 7.17 -1.15
C PHE A 229 -9.22 8.14 -2.31
N ALA A 230 -10.40 8.76 -2.39
CA ALA A 230 -10.73 9.73 -3.42
C ALA A 230 -11.72 10.80 -2.93
N GLY A 231 -11.51 12.03 -3.34
CA GLY A 231 -12.42 13.15 -3.09
C GLY A 231 -13.38 13.40 -4.25
N THR A 232 -14.68 13.62 -3.95
CA THR A 232 -15.66 13.93 -5.02
C THR A 232 -15.48 15.32 -5.63
N ALA A 233 -14.72 16.21 -4.98
CA ALA A 233 -14.42 17.56 -5.46
C ALA A 233 -12.93 17.74 -5.83
N ASP A 234 -12.23 16.65 -6.15
CA ASP A 234 -10.83 16.70 -6.61
C ASP A 234 -10.72 17.44 -7.94
N PRO A 235 -10.03 18.61 -7.97
CA PRO A 235 -9.87 19.41 -9.19
C PRO A 235 -8.73 18.93 -10.09
N ILE A 236 -7.84 18.04 -9.59
CA ILE A 236 -6.65 17.57 -10.32
C ILE A 236 -6.94 16.23 -10.98
N ASN A 237 -7.46 15.28 -10.18
CA ASN A 237 -7.84 13.92 -10.58
C ASN A 237 -9.36 13.73 -10.37
N PRO A 238 -10.22 14.30 -11.25
CA PRO A 238 -11.66 14.32 -11.02
C PRO A 238 -12.24 12.92 -10.78
N TYR A 239 -13.09 12.80 -9.77
CA TYR A 239 -13.69 11.53 -9.36
C TYR A 239 -14.38 10.81 -10.53
N ASP A 240 -15.14 11.56 -11.34
CA ASP A 240 -15.88 11.02 -12.50
C ASP A 240 -14.99 10.83 -13.74
N GLY A 241 -13.72 11.13 -13.65
CA GLY A 241 -12.80 11.09 -14.79
C GLY A 241 -12.74 12.40 -15.57
N GLY A 242 -12.13 12.35 -16.78
CA GLY A 242 -11.82 13.53 -17.58
C GLY A 242 -10.49 14.18 -17.14
N GLY A 243 -10.33 15.48 -17.46
CA GLY A 243 -9.12 16.22 -17.10
C GLY A 243 -7.91 15.85 -17.97
N ALA A 244 -6.76 15.67 -17.34
CA ALA A 244 -5.50 15.38 -18.04
C ALA A 244 -5.48 14.01 -18.71
N GLY A 245 -4.67 13.86 -19.77
CA GLY A 245 -4.59 12.65 -20.57
C GLY A 245 -4.20 11.38 -19.80
N TYR A 246 -3.52 11.52 -18.68
CA TYR A 246 -3.15 10.42 -17.80
C TYR A 246 -4.30 9.94 -16.87
N TRP A 247 -5.44 10.67 -16.84
CA TRP A 247 -6.53 10.38 -15.90
C TRP A 247 -7.75 9.79 -16.60
N GLN A 248 -8.47 10.53 -17.38
CA GLN A 248 -9.60 10.24 -18.28
C GLN A 248 -10.75 9.39 -17.72
N TYR A 249 -10.57 8.11 -17.36
CA TYR A 249 -11.64 7.33 -16.70
C TYR A 249 -11.71 7.62 -15.20
N GLY A 250 -12.93 7.46 -14.63
CA GLY A 250 -13.19 7.78 -13.22
C GLY A 250 -12.59 6.79 -12.21
N VAL A 251 -12.62 7.18 -10.93
CA VAL A 251 -12.13 6.35 -9.82
C VAL A 251 -12.91 5.05 -9.71
N GLN A 252 -14.23 5.09 -9.79
CA GLN A 252 -15.08 3.90 -9.73
C GLN A 252 -14.71 2.87 -10.80
N THR A 253 -14.43 3.32 -12.02
CA THR A 253 -13.97 2.45 -13.12
C THR A 253 -12.64 1.75 -12.78
N ALA A 254 -11.70 2.46 -12.11
CA ALA A 254 -10.45 1.86 -11.66
C ALA A 254 -10.70 0.79 -10.57
N VAL A 255 -11.57 1.08 -9.59
CA VAL A 255 -11.93 0.15 -8.51
C VAL A 255 -12.58 -1.12 -9.09
N GLU A 256 -13.57 -0.97 -9.98
CA GLU A 256 -14.23 -2.09 -10.65
C GLU A 256 -13.27 -2.94 -11.49
N ARG A 257 -12.28 -2.29 -12.14
CA ARG A 257 -11.25 -3.02 -12.89
C ARG A 257 -10.37 -3.85 -11.96
N TRP A 258 -9.90 -3.30 -10.83
CA TRP A 258 -9.14 -4.07 -9.84
C TRP A 258 -9.96 -5.23 -9.27
N ALA A 259 -11.23 -5.00 -8.93
CA ALA A 259 -12.13 -6.07 -8.50
C ALA A 259 -12.28 -7.17 -9.58
N SER A 260 -12.34 -6.78 -10.85
CA SER A 260 -12.38 -7.73 -11.98
C SER A 260 -11.07 -8.51 -12.15
N ILE A 261 -9.91 -7.88 -11.99
CA ILE A 261 -8.59 -8.53 -12.03
C ILE A 261 -8.50 -9.58 -10.93
N ASP A 262 -8.94 -9.27 -9.73
CA ASP A 262 -8.90 -10.18 -8.57
C ASP A 262 -10.04 -11.19 -8.53
N GLY A 263 -10.95 -11.17 -9.52
CA GLY A 263 -12.08 -12.08 -9.60
C GLY A 263 -13.05 -11.95 -8.44
N CYS A 264 -13.22 -10.74 -7.93
CA CYS A 264 -14.05 -10.46 -6.78
C CYS A 264 -15.55 -10.73 -7.03
N GLY A 265 -16.29 -10.99 -5.97
CA GLY A 265 -17.77 -11.05 -5.96
C GLY A 265 -18.41 -9.66 -5.99
N GLU A 266 -19.74 -9.63 -5.70
CA GLU A 266 -20.49 -8.36 -5.62
C GLU A 266 -20.02 -7.51 -4.43
N PRO A 267 -19.91 -6.18 -4.58
CA PRO A 267 -19.50 -5.29 -3.50
C PRO A 267 -20.59 -5.07 -2.45
N SER A 268 -20.17 -4.74 -1.24
CA SER A 268 -21.00 -4.03 -0.26
C SER A 268 -20.65 -2.54 -0.27
N VAL A 269 -21.63 -1.71 0.09
CA VAL A 269 -21.44 -0.26 0.24
C VAL A 269 -21.95 0.16 1.61
N ASP A 270 -21.05 0.78 2.39
CA ASP A 270 -21.34 1.30 3.72
C ASP A 270 -21.07 2.82 3.77
N SER A 271 -21.65 3.48 4.76
CA SER A 271 -21.42 4.90 5.06
C SER A 271 -21.14 5.04 6.56
N PRO A 272 -19.89 4.79 6.99
CA PRO A 272 -19.52 4.80 8.41
C PRO A 272 -19.68 6.18 9.06
N THR A 273 -19.56 7.25 8.26
CA THR A 273 -19.72 8.64 8.67
C THR A 273 -20.46 9.39 7.56
N PRO A 274 -21.38 10.34 7.87
CA PRO A 274 -21.97 11.20 6.84
C PRO A 274 -20.93 11.88 5.98
N GLY A 275 -21.04 11.75 4.66
CA GLY A 275 -20.06 12.26 3.71
C GLY A 275 -18.92 11.29 3.39
N VAL A 276 -18.93 10.08 3.93
CA VAL A 276 -17.98 9.01 3.57
C VAL A 276 -18.74 7.79 3.06
N SER A 277 -18.40 7.35 1.85
CA SER A 277 -18.87 6.08 1.27
C SER A 277 -17.70 5.11 1.18
N VAL A 278 -17.92 3.86 1.61
CA VAL A 278 -16.92 2.78 1.53
C VAL A 278 -17.51 1.65 0.70
N THR A 279 -16.90 1.39 -0.45
CA THR A 279 -17.21 0.23 -1.29
C THR A 279 -16.20 -0.86 -1.02
N THR A 280 -16.68 -2.07 -0.68
CA THR A 280 -15.82 -3.21 -0.37
C THR A 280 -16.19 -4.42 -1.22
N TYR A 281 -15.22 -4.90 -1.99
CA TYR A 281 -15.21 -6.21 -2.63
C TYR A 281 -14.41 -7.15 -1.73
N ALA A 282 -15.06 -8.03 -0.99
CA ALA A 282 -14.41 -8.88 0.01
C ALA A 282 -13.98 -10.24 -0.53
N ASP A 283 -14.79 -10.82 -1.44
CA ASP A 283 -14.55 -12.16 -1.98
C ASP A 283 -13.68 -12.10 -3.24
N CYS A 284 -12.39 -11.83 -3.05
CA CYS A 284 -11.39 -11.71 -4.10
C CYS A 284 -10.27 -12.75 -3.93
N ALA A 285 -9.57 -13.11 -5.00
CA ALA A 285 -8.56 -14.16 -4.98
C ALA A 285 -7.28 -13.75 -4.22
N ALA A 286 -6.86 -12.49 -4.34
CA ALA A 286 -5.62 -11.99 -3.70
C ALA A 286 -5.88 -11.27 -2.37
N GLY A 287 -7.08 -10.76 -2.15
CA GLY A 287 -7.48 -9.99 -0.98
C GLY A 287 -8.45 -8.87 -1.36
N PRO A 288 -8.99 -8.12 -0.40
CA PRO A 288 -10.08 -7.18 -0.66
C PRO A 288 -9.68 -6.00 -1.55
N VAL A 289 -10.66 -5.52 -2.34
CA VAL A 289 -10.58 -4.22 -3.01
C VAL A 289 -11.54 -3.27 -2.32
N VAL A 290 -11.01 -2.20 -1.71
CA VAL A 290 -11.75 -1.26 -0.87
C VAL A 290 -11.56 0.16 -1.40
N SER A 291 -12.62 0.95 -1.45
CA SER A 291 -12.56 2.34 -1.88
C SER A 291 -13.30 3.26 -0.90
N TYR A 292 -12.58 4.21 -0.34
CA TYR A 292 -13.11 5.31 0.46
C TYR A 292 -13.32 6.53 -0.43
N VAL A 293 -14.55 6.98 -0.51
CA VAL A 293 -14.94 8.20 -1.26
C VAL A 293 -15.47 9.22 -0.28
N VAL A 294 -14.86 10.42 -0.26
CA VAL A 294 -15.23 11.49 0.67
C VAL A 294 -15.86 12.66 -0.08
N ASP A 295 -17.10 12.99 0.30
CA ASP A 295 -17.85 14.09 -0.30
C ASP A 295 -17.19 15.44 -0.03
N GLY A 296 -16.99 16.20 -1.11
CA GLY A 296 -16.42 17.55 -1.04
C GLY A 296 -14.92 17.60 -0.77
N MET A 297 -14.23 16.48 -0.52
CA MET A 297 -12.79 16.44 -0.43
C MET A 297 -12.17 16.75 -1.80
N GLY A 298 -11.10 17.54 -1.79
CA GLY A 298 -10.27 17.83 -2.95
C GLY A 298 -9.13 16.84 -3.13
N HIS A 299 -8.06 17.28 -3.82
CA HIS A 299 -6.84 16.52 -4.05
C HIS A 299 -5.92 16.60 -2.82
N THR A 300 -6.30 15.97 -1.71
CA THR A 300 -5.64 16.14 -0.41
C THR A 300 -5.50 14.82 0.32
N TRP A 301 -4.48 14.72 1.20
CA TRP A 301 -4.28 13.55 2.06
C TRP A 301 -5.29 13.60 3.21
N PRO A 302 -6.19 12.64 3.38
CA PRO A 302 -7.25 12.70 4.38
C PRO A 302 -6.72 12.58 5.82
N GLY A 303 -7.26 13.39 6.72
CA GLY A 303 -7.05 13.30 8.18
C GLY A 303 -5.73 13.84 8.70
N ARG A 304 -4.78 14.20 7.84
CA ARG A 304 -3.42 14.59 8.25
C ARG A 304 -3.03 15.97 7.75
N ALA A 305 -2.15 16.65 8.49
CA ALA A 305 -1.58 17.96 8.14
C ALA A 305 -2.62 18.96 7.59
N LEU A 306 -3.83 19.00 8.15
CA LEU A 306 -4.99 19.74 7.62
C LEU A 306 -4.72 21.23 7.41
N GLU A 307 -4.02 21.88 8.36
CA GLU A 307 -3.69 23.30 8.25
C GLU A 307 -2.69 23.58 7.12
N ALA A 308 -1.69 22.71 6.96
CA ALA A 308 -0.68 22.84 5.91
C ALA A 308 -1.33 22.64 4.52
N GLN A 309 -2.17 21.63 4.36
CA GLN A 309 -2.89 21.36 3.11
C GLN A 309 -3.91 22.46 2.80
N ALA A 310 -4.60 23.02 3.80
CA ALA A 310 -5.56 24.11 3.63
C ALA A 310 -4.92 25.38 3.02
N GLY A 311 -3.62 25.57 3.19
CA GLY A 311 -2.86 26.63 2.52
C GLY A 311 -2.88 26.54 0.99
N TYR A 312 -3.14 25.35 0.43
CA TYR A 312 -3.21 25.06 -1.01
C TYR A 312 -4.64 24.82 -1.51
N ALA A 313 -5.68 25.11 -0.69
CA ALA A 313 -7.08 24.81 -1.01
C ALA A 313 -7.57 25.44 -2.33
N SER A 314 -6.98 26.57 -2.76
CA SER A 314 -7.31 27.20 -4.06
C SER A 314 -6.87 26.37 -5.27
N VAL A 315 -5.96 25.42 -5.10
CA VAL A 315 -5.40 24.53 -6.15
C VAL A 315 -5.86 23.11 -5.94
N LEU A 316 -5.79 22.63 -4.69
CA LEU A 316 -6.05 21.23 -4.36
C LEU A 316 -7.49 20.95 -3.91
N GLY A 317 -8.29 21.98 -3.62
CA GLY A 317 -9.61 21.83 -3.04
C GLY A 317 -9.60 21.71 -1.52
N ALA A 318 -10.71 21.24 -0.94
CA ALA A 318 -10.88 21.16 0.50
C ALA A 318 -10.19 19.93 1.11
N THR A 319 -9.66 20.10 2.32
CA THR A 319 -9.20 18.99 3.18
C THR A 319 -10.37 18.35 3.92
N THR A 320 -10.15 17.19 4.52
CA THR A 320 -11.14 16.47 5.35
C THR A 320 -10.51 15.90 6.61
N ASP A 321 -11.28 15.87 7.71
CA ASP A 321 -11.00 15.16 8.94
C ASP A 321 -12.01 14.00 9.20
N LEU A 322 -12.84 13.69 8.21
CA LEU A 322 -13.84 12.62 8.30
C LEU A 322 -13.23 11.22 8.27
N VAL A 323 -12.03 11.09 7.72
CA VAL A 323 -11.25 9.85 7.60
C VAL A 323 -9.79 10.17 7.91
N ASP A 324 -9.16 9.38 8.75
CA ASP A 324 -7.70 9.35 8.90
C ASP A 324 -7.13 8.27 7.97
N ALA A 325 -6.51 8.69 6.87
CA ALA A 325 -5.99 7.76 5.87
C ALA A 325 -4.90 6.85 6.42
N ASN A 326 -4.06 7.34 7.34
CA ASN A 326 -2.96 6.56 7.89
C ASN A 326 -3.48 5.42 8.79
N GLU A 327 -4.45 5.71 9.65
CA GLU A 327 -5.08 4.70 10.53
C GLU A 327 -5.76 3.63 9.67
N VAL A 328 -6.61 4.03 8.71
CA VAL A 328 -7.32 3.10 7.82
C VAL A 328 -6.35 2.29 6.96
N MET A 329 -5.27 2.90 6.47
CA MET A 329 -4.23 2.18 5.71
C MET A 329 -3.51 1.14 6.55
N TRP A 330 -3.12 1.48 7.77
CA TRP A 330 -2.40 0.53 8.62
C TRP A 330 -3.30 -0.63 9.04
N ASP A 331 -4.56 -0.37 9.39
CA ASP A 331 -5.54 -1.42 9.66
C ASP A 331 -5.71 -2.36 8.45
N PHE A 332 -5.79 -1.79 7.25
CA PHE A 332 -5.88 -2.57 6.01
C PHE A 332 -4.60 -3.37 5.75
N PHE A 333 -3.44 -2.74 5.80
CA PHE A 333 -2.17 -3.38 5.52
C PHE A 333 -1.85 -4.49 6.51
N SER A 334 -1.99 -4.23 7.82
CA SER A 334 -1.71 -5.21 8.87
C SER A 334 -2.55 -6.48 8.74
N ALA A 335 -3.74 -6.39 8.16
CA ALA A 335 -4.59 -7.54 7.86
C ALA A 335 -4.09 -8.37 6.65
N GLN A 336 -3.18 -7.86 5.85
CA GLN A 336 -2.59 -8.54 4.68
C GLN A 336 -1.18 -9.09 4.96
N LEU A 337 -0.58 -8.75 6.11
CA LEU A 337 0.75 -9.23 6.48
C LEU A 337 0.73 -10.72 6.85
N SER A 338 1.86 -11.44 6.60
CA SER A 338 2.00 -12.89 6.77
C SER A 338 2.49 -13.32 8.18
#